data_204a06eadf4933c4c2465826c1831fdf
#
_entry.id   204a06eadf4933c4c2465826c1831fdf
#
_cell.length_a   1.000
_cell.length_b   1.000
_cell.length_c   1.000
_cell.angle_alpha   90.00
_cell.angle_beta   90.00
_cell.angle_gamma   90.00
#
_symmetry.space_group_name_H-M   'P 1'
#
loop_
_entity.id
_entity.type
_entity.pdbx_description
1 polymer ?
#
loop_
_entity_poly.entity_id
_entity_poly.type
_entity_poly.pdbx_seq_one_letter_code
_entity_poly.pdbx_strand_id
1 'polypeptide(L)'
;VSLGMGLGFASMVDPQNGLSVPILSQLYVMLALLLMLAGNGHLLLLELLAHSFTTLPVGPVGLAFSDFRAVAGFIADMFALGLLVALPAVTVLLVVNLVFAVVSRAAPQLNLFAFGFPVSLLVGLLVVLMTLPALTGQWDGIFGQATQRLVGLFGGR
;
A
#
# COMPACT_ATOMS: atom_id res chain seq x y z
N VAL A 1 -6.83 -2.75 7.49
CA VAL A 1 -7.06 -4.16 7.15
C VAL A 1 -6.62 -5.07 8.31
N SER A 2 -5.36 -5.04 8.75
CA SER A 2 -4.84 -5.90 9.83
C SER A 2 -5.66 -5.82 11.14
N LEU A 3 -6.06 -4.63 11.54
CA LEU A 3 -6.94 -4.44 12.72
C LEU A 3 -8.30 -5.13 12.54
N GLY A 4 -8.92 -4.99 11.36
CA GLY A 4 -10.21 -5.64 11.08
C GLY A 4 -10.15 -7.16 11.02
N MET A 5 -8.97 -7.73 10.72
CA MET A 5 -8.71 -9.18 10.75
C MET A 5 -8.39 -9.71 12.14
N GLY A 6 -8.32 -8.87 13.17
CA GLY A 6 -7.84 -9.24 14.50
C GLY A 6 -6.32 -9.38 14.60
N LEU A 7 -5.58 -9.11 13.53
CA LEU A 7 -4.11 -9.13 13.49
C LEU A 7 -3.47 -7.82 13.99
N GLY A 8 -4.23 -6.98 14.68
CA GLY A 8 -3.72 -5.69 15.16
C GLY A 8 -2.54 -5.79 16.13
N PHE A 9 -2.46 -6.89 16.87
CA PHE A 9 -1.36 -7.19 17.79
C PHE A 9 -0.26 -8.06 17.16
N ALA A 10 -0.49 -8.62 15.98
CA ALA A 10 0.52 -9.38 15.25
C ALA A 10 1.43 -8.38 14.53
N SER A 11 2.54 -8.05 15.16
CA SER A 11 3.58 -7.18 14.61
C SER A 11 4.87 -7.94 14.42
N MET A 12 5.58 -7.64 13.36
CA MET A 12 6.95 -8.10 13.12
C MET A 12 7.90 -6.95 13.41
N VAL A 13 9.00 -7.25 14.07
CA VAL A 13 10.06 -6.26 14.25
C VAL A 13 10.78 -6.09 12.92
N ASP A 14 10.75 -4.89 12.39
CA ASP A 14 11.51 -4.54 11.19
C ASP A 14 13.01 -4.54 11.55
N PRO A 15 13.82 -5.43 10.94
CA PRO A 15 15.23 -5.54 11.27
C PRO A 15 16.05 -4.30 10.87
N GLN A 16 15.52 -3.45 9.97
CA GLN A 16 16.21 -2.25 9.50
C GLN A 16 15.97 -1.04 10.40
N ASN A 17 14.76 -0.88 10.91
CA ASN A 17 14.36 0.30 11.66
C ASN A 17 14.05 0.02 13.15
N GLY A 18 14.03 -1.24 13.58
CA GLY A 18 13.70 -1.63 14.95
C GLY A 18 12.25 -1.35 15.36
N LEU A 19 11.38 -0.99 14.39
CA LEU A 19 9.98 -0.65 14.63
C LEU A 19 9.09 -1.89 14.44
N SER A 20 8.07 -2.01 15.26
CA SER A 20 7.06 -3.04 15.07
C SER A 20 6.08 -2.60 13.96
N VAL A 21 6.03 -3.37 12.88
CA VAL A 21 5.12 -3.14 11.75
C VAL A 21 4.09 -4.24 11.64
N PRO A 22 2.86 -3.96 11.20
CA PRO A 22 1.86 -5.00 10.97
C PRO A 22 2.34 -6.00 9.92
N ILE A 23 2.19 -7.30 10.19
CA ILE A 23 2.63 -8.39 9.30
C ILE A 23 2.05 -8.23 7.89
N LEU A 24 0.80 -7.82 7.78
CA LEU A 24 0.14 -7.60 6.49
C LEU A 24 0.79 -6.47 5.69
N SER A 25 1.23 -5.41 6.36
CA SER A 25 1.97 -4.31 5.73
C SER A 25 3.28 -4.82 5.13
N GLN A 26 4.02 -5.62 5.89
CA GLN A 26 5.27 -6.22 5.44
C GLN A 26 5.08 -7.16 4.23
N LEU A 27 4.01 -7.95 4.23
CA LEU A 27 3.63 -8.78 3.09
C LEU A 27 3.43 -7.94 1.82
N TYR A 28 2.65 -6.84 1.90
CA TYR A 28 2.41 -5.96 0.75
C TYR A 28 3.69 -5.27 0.26
N VAL A 29 4.55 -4.82 1.17
CA VAL A 29 5.86 -4.23 0.82
C VAL A 29 6.72 -5.26 0.10
N MET A 30 6.81 -6.50 0.60
CA MET A 30 7.58 -7.56 -0.03
C MET A 30 7.06 -7.90 -1.42
N LEU A 31 5.73 -8.00 -1.59
CA LEU A 31 5.10 -8.20 -2.90
C LEU A 31 5.39 -7.05 -3.86
N ALA A 32 5.27 -5.80 -3.41
CA ALA A 32 5.56 -4.63 -4.23
C ALA A 32 7.03 -4.61 -4.69
N LEU A 33 7.98 -4.95 -3.81
CA LEU A 33 9.39 -5.06 -4.16
C LEU A 33 9.64 -6.17 -5.19
N LEU A 34 9.01 -7.34 -5.02
CA LEU A 34 9.13 -8.44 -5.98
C LEU A 34 8.54 -8.06 -7.35
N LEU A 35 7.39 -7.39 -7.39
CA LEU A 35 6.78 -6.89 -8.63
C LEU A 35 7.67 -5.83 -9.29
N MET A 36 8.25 -4.93 -8.50
CA MET A 36 9.20 -3.94 -9.01
C MET A 36 10.44 -4.59 -9.64
N LEU A 37 10.96 -5.64 -9.01
CA LEU A 37 12.09 -6.39 -9.57
C LEU A 37 11.68 -7.16 -10.83
N ALA A 38 10.53 -7.84 -10.82
CA ALA A 38 10.02 -8.60 -11.95
C ALA A 38 9.72 -7.72 -13.18
N GLY A 39 9.21 -6.49 -12.94
CA GLY A 39 8.95 -5.49 -13.99
C GLY A 39 10.15 -4.65 -14.40
N ASN A 40 11.38 -5.02 -13.97
CA ASN A 40 12.60 -4.21 -14.21
C ASN A 40 12.52 -2.76 -13.70
N GLY A 41 11.64 -2.47 -12.76
CA GLY A 41 11.43 -1.14 -12.19
C GLY A 41 12.70 -0.56 -11.52
N HIS A 42 13.55 -1.43 -11.00
CA HIS A 42 14.85 -1.03 -10.43
C HIS A 42 15.78 -0.44 -11.50
N LEU A 43 15.78 -0.96 -12.73
CA LEU A 43 16.57 -0.41 -13.84
C LEU A 43 16.06 0.97 -14.24
N LEU A 44 14.75 1.14 -14.29
CA LEU A 44 14.13 2.40 -14.61
C LEU A 44 14.41 3.46 -13.54
N LEU A 45 14.45 3.10 -12.25
CA LEU A 45 14.86 4.01 -11.18
C LEU A 45 16.32 4.45 -11.35
N LEU A 46 17.22 3.54 -11.73
CA LEU A 46 18.63 3.87 -12.02
C LEU A 46 18.75 4.79 -13.23
N GLU A 47 17.98 4.55 -14.28
CA GLU A 47 17.92 5.41 -15.47
C GLU A 47 17.44 6.82 -15.13
N LEU A 48 16.34 6.93 -14.36
CA LEU A 48 15.83 8.21 -13.86
C LEU A 48 16.86 8.95 -13.01
N LEU A 49 17.57 8.22 -12.14
CA LEU A 49 18.64 8.80 -11.32
C LEU A 49 19.77 9.33 -12.20
N ALA A 50 20.23 8.56 -13.18
CA ALA A 50 21.25 9.01 -14.13
C ALA A 50 20.80 10.24 -14.93
N HIS A 51 19.54 10.22 -15.40
CA HIS A 51 18.94 11.34 -16.15
C HIS A 51 18.77 12.60 -15.29
N SER A 52 18.57 12.45 -13.99
CA SER A 52 18.41 13.61 -13.08
C SER A 52 19.64 14.51 -13.05
N PHE A 53 20.85 13.98 -13.25
CA PHE A 53 22.08 14.78 -13.31
C PHE A 53 22.16 15.69 -14.55
N THR A 54 21.45 15.34 -15.62
CA THR A 54 21.38 16.15 -16.84
C THR A 54 20.25 17.18 -16.78
N THR A 55 19.14 16.85 -16.14
CA THR A 55 17.95 17.71 -16.04
C THR A 55 18.00 18.70 -14.88
N LEU A 56 18.69 18.31 -13.79
CA LEU A 56 18.93 19.14 -12.61
C LEU A 56 20.44 19.27 -12.36
N PRO A 57 21.15 19.99 -13.23
CA PRO A 57 22.58 20.18 -13.05
C PRO A 57 22.85 20.93 -11.75
N VAL A 58 23.94 20.58 -11.07
CA VAL A 58 24.40 21.30 -9.89
C VAL A 58 24.71 22.75 -10.27
N GLY A 59 23.89 23.70 -9.77
CA GLY A 59 23.99 25.11 -10.14
C GLY A 59 23.18 26.01 -9.21
N PRO A 60 23.21 27.34 -9.44
CA PRO A 60 22.50 28.30 -8.63
C PRO A 60 20.98 28.28 -8.84
N VAL A 61 20.49 27.60 -9.87
CA VAL A 61 19.07 27.48 -10.17
C VAL A 61 18.52 26.29 -9.39
N GLY A 62 17.82 26.56 -8.30
CA GLY A 62 17.17 25.56 -7.46
C GLY A 62 15.79 25.13 -7.98
N LEU A 63 15.10 24.30 -7.19
CA LEU A 63 13.72 23.89 -7.42
C LEU A 63 12.77 25.10 -7.35
N ALA A 64 11.82 25.17 -8.27
CA ALA A 64 10.77 26.16 -8.24
C ALA A 64 9.64 25.77 -7.27
N PHE A 65 8.82 26.73 -6.88
CA PHE A 65 7.66 26.47 -5.99
C PHE A 65 6.65 25.48 -6.62
N SER A 66 6.54 25.47 -7.95
CA SER A 66 5.77 24.51 -8.73
C SER A 66 6.20 23.05 -8.48
N ASP A 67 7.51 22.82 -8.33
CA ASP A 67 8.10 21.49 -8.18
C ASP A 67 7.72 20.90 -6.81
N PHE A 68 7.74 21.72 -5.76
CA PHE A 68 7.25 21.33 -4.42
C PHE A 68 5.76 20.98 -4.43
N ARG A 69 4.96 21.71 -5.18
CA ARG A 69 3.53 21.45 -5.34
C ARG A 69 3.29 20.14 -6.08
N ALA A 70 4.09 19.83 -7.09
CA ALA A 70 4.00 18.59 -7.84
C ALA A 70 4.41 17.38 -6.97
N VAL A 71 5.45 17.50 -6.14
CA VAL A 71 5.84 16.47 -5.16
C VAL A 71 4.71 16.25 -4.14
N ALA A 72 4.11 17.31 -3.62
CA ALA A 72 2.98 17.19 -2.70
C ALA A 72 1.77 16.50 -3.36
N GLY A 73 1.48 16.80 -4.63
CA GLY A 73 0.47 16.13 -5.43
C GLY A 73 0.76 14.63 -5.60
N PHE A 74 2.00 14.28 -5.89
CA PHE A 74 2.43 12.89 -6.01
C PHE A 74 2.19 12.10 -4.71
N ILE A 75 2.52 12.69 -3.56
CA ILE A 75 2.27 12.07 -2.25
C ILE A 75 0.75 11.88 -2.02
N ALA A 76 -0.08 12.86 -2.37
CA ALA A 76 -1.54 12.76 -2.25
C ALA A 76 -2.10 11.61 -3.11
N ASP A 77 -1.61 11.43 -4.34
CA ASP A 77 -2.00 10.33 -5.21
C ASP A 77 -1.57 8.96 -4.67
N MET A 78 -0.39 8.86 -4.05
CA MET A 78 0.06 7.63 -3.39
C MET A 78 -0.92 7.22 -2.27
N PHE A 79 -1.36 8.18 -1.45
CA PHE A 79 -2.37 7.92 -0.41
C PHE A 79 -3.72 7.51 -1.00
N ALA A 80 -4.17 8.18 -2.05
CA ALA A 80 -5.42 7.86 -2.73
C ALA A 80 -5.41 6.44 -3.32
N LEU A 81 -4.32 6.04 -3.99
CA LEU A 81 -4.14 4.68 -4.52
C LEU A 81 -4.09 3.65 -3.40
N GLY A 82 -3.37 3.91 -2.32
CA GLY A 82 -3.33 3.04 -1.15
C GLY A 82 -4.72 2.84 -0.52
N LEU A 83 -5.53 3.89 -0.45
CA LEU A 83 -6.89 3.83 0.03
C LEU A 83 -7.78 2.98 -0.90
N LEU A 84 -7.71 3.20 -2.22
CA LEU A 84 -8.47 2.44 -3.20
C LEU A 84 -8.19 0.94 -3.12
N VAL A 85 -6.94 0.55 -2.94
CA VAL A 85 -6.55 -0.85 -2.76
C VAL A 85 -7.06 -1.43 -1.43
N ALA A 86 -7.11 -0.62 -0.37
CA ALA A 86 -7.56 -1.06 0.94
C ALA A 86 -9.10 -1.13 1.08
N LEU A 87 -9.85 -0.30 0.34
CA LEU A 87 -11.29 -0.14 0.48
C LEU A 87 -12.09 -1.47 0.40
N PRO A 88 -11.87 -2.36 -0.60
CA PRO A 88 -12.63 -3.61 -0.67
C PRO A 88 -12.44 -4.47 0.58
N ALA A 89 -11.20 -4.60 1.04
CA ALA A 89 -10.89 -5.38 2.23
C ALA A 89 -11.48 -4.77 3.51
N VAL A 90 -11.36 -3.45 3.67
CA VAL A 90 -11.92 -2.74 4.82
C VAL A 90 -13.44 -2.86 4.85
N THR A 91 -14.11 -2.72 3.71
CA THR A 91 -15.57 -2.81 3.60
C THR A 91 -16.08 -4.20 4.00
N VAL A 92 -15.48 -5.26 3.44
CA VAL A 92 -15.88 -6.64 3.77
C VAL A 92 -15.66 -6.93 5.25
N LEU A 93 -14.50 -6.57 5.80
CA LEU A 93 -14.19 -6.79 7.21
C LEU A 93 -15.09 -5.96 8.14
N LEU A 94 -15.49 -4.76 7.73
CA LEU A 94 -16.46 -3.95 8.48
C LEU A 94 -17.80 -4.65 8.57
N VAL A 95 -18.29 -5.21 7.44
CA VAL A 95 -19.56 -5.95 7.41
C VAL A 95 -19.47 -7.19 8.30
N VAL A 96 -18.39 -7.95 8.22
CA VAL A 96 -18.16 -9.14 9.08
C VAL A 96 -18.18 -8.75 10.57
N ASN A 97 -17.46 -7.68 10.94
CA ASN A 97 -17.44 -7.21 12.32
C ASN A 97 -18.82 -6.71 12.79
N LEU A 98 -19.59 -6.07 11.91
CA LEU A 98 -20.97 -5.66 12.21
C LEU A 98 -21.87 -6.88 12.44
N VAL A 99 -21.77 -7.92 11.59
CA VAL A 99 -22.52 -9.17 11.78
C VAL A 99 -22.18 -9.80 13.14
N PHE A 100 -20.89 -9.87 13.51
CA PHE A 100 -20.49 -10.37 14.81
C PHE A 100 -21.03 -9.53 15.96
N ALA A 101 -21.05 -8.21 15.83
CA ALA A 101 -21.62 -7.31 16.84
C ALA A 101 -23.14 -7.56 17.05
N VAL A 102 -23.87 -7.83 15.97
CA VAL A 102 -25.30 -8.18 16.06
C VAL A 102 -25.49 -9.57 16.67
N VAL A 103 -24.72 -10.57 16.22
CA VAL A 103 -24.79 -11.94 16.73
C VAL A 103 -24.45 -12.01 18.24
N SER A 104 -23.45 -11.24 18.69
CA SER A 104 -23.10 -11.18 20.12
C SER A 104 -24.22 -10.64 21.00
N ARG A 105 -25.02 -9.72 20.45
CA ARG A 105 -26.17 -9.16 21.14
C ARG A 105 -27.36 -10.12 21.16
N ALA A 106 -27.54 -10.87 20.09
CA ALA A 106 -28.65 -11.84 19.96
C ALA A 106 -28.39 -13.15 20.74
N ALA A 107 -27.14 -13.59 20.81
CA ALA A 107 -26.74 -14.84 21.43
C ALA A 107 -25.49 -14.66 22.31
N PRO A 108 -25.62 -14.03 23.51
CA PRO A 108 -24.49 -13.73 24.38
C PRO A 108 -23.79 -14.97 24.93
N GLN A 109 -24.42 -16.15 24.82
CA GLN A 109 -23.83 -17.43 25.23
C GLN A 109 -22.77 -17.96 24.23
N LEU A 110 -22.76 -17.44 23.00
CA LEU A 110 -21.74 -17.78 22.03
C LEU A 110 -20.43 -17.06 22.41
N ASN A 111 -19.39 -17.83 22.61
CA ASN A 111 -18.06 -17.25 22.86
C ASN A 111 -17.53 -16.63 21.56
N LEU A 112 -17.87 -15.37 21.34
CA LEU A 112 -17.51 -14.65 20.11
C LEU A 112 -16.02 -14.54 19.89
N PHE A 113 -15.22 -14.53 20.95
CA PHE A 113 -13.77 -14.54 20.84
C PHE A 113 -13.25 -15.85 20.25
N ALA A 114 -13.92 -16.98 20.57
CA ALA A 114 -13.52 -18.28 20.04
C ALA A 114 -13.82 -18.46 18.54
N PHE A 115 -14.92 -17.87 18.05
CA PHE A 115 -15.34 -18.02 16.64
C PHE A 115 -15.09 -16.76 15.79
N GLY A 116 -15.24 -15.58 16.38
CA GLY A 116 -15.14 -14.32 15.64
C GLY A 116 -13.74 -14.06 15.10
N PHE A 117 -12.70 -14.31 15.90
CA PHE A 117 -11.32 -14.12 15.48
C PHE A 117 -10.92 -15.05 14.32
N PRO A 118 -11.11 -16.39 14.38
CA PRO A 118 -10.78 -17.26 13.25
C PRO A 118 -11.54 -16.92 11.97
N VAL A 119 -12.83 -16.59 12.08
CA VAL A 119 -13.65 -16.24 10.91
C VAL A 119 -13.19 -14.92 10.29
N SER A 120 -12.95 -13.88 11.09
CA SER A 120 -12.43 -12.60 10.60
C SER A 120 -11.08 -12.76 9.91
N LEU A 121 -10.22 -13.62 10.44
CA LEU A 121 -8.92 -13.92 9.87
C LEU A 121 -9.05 -14.65 8.54
N LEU A 122 -9.88 -15.69 8.45
CA LEU A 122 -10.11 -16.43 7.21
C LEU A 122 -10.73 -15.56 6.12
N VAL A 123 -11.76 -14.78 6.47
CA VAL A 123 -12.40 -13.86 5.52
C VAL A 123 -11.41 -12.79 5.07
N GLY A 124 -10.64 -12.22 5.98
CA GLY A 124 -9.63 -11.24 5.66
C GLY A 124 -8.54 -11.79 4.75
N LEU A 125 -8.07 -13.01 5.01
CA LEU A 125 -7.08 -13.69 4.14
C LEU A 125 -7.67 -13.95 2.74
N LEU A 126 -8.91 -14.41 2.67
CA LEU A 126 -9.60 -14.64 1.40
C LEU A 126 -9.74 -13.34 0.60
N VAL A 127 -10.10 -12.22 1.24
CA VAL A 127 -10.18 -10.91 0.57
C VAL A 127 -8.80 -10.45 0.10
N VAL A 128 -7.76 -10.62 0.92
CA VAL A 128 -6.37 -10.32 0.51
C VAL A 128 -6.00 -11.14 -0.72
N LEU A 129 -6.26 -12.45 -0.73
CA LEU A 129 -5.99 -13.30 -1.88
C LEU A 129 -6.76 -12.89 -3.14
N MET A 130 -8.01 -12.45 -3.01
CA MET A 130 -8.80 -11.95 -4.13
C MET A 130 -8.32 -10.59 -4.66
N THR A 131 -7.72 -9.76 -3.82
CA THR A 131 -7.19 -8.45 -4.24
C THR A 131 -5.79 -8.52 -4.85
N LEU A 132 -5.04 -9.59 -4.61
CA LEU A 132 -3.69 -9.77 -5.18
C LEU A 132 -3.63 -9.70 -6.71
N PRO A 133 -4.51 -10.40 -7.48
CA PRO A 133 -4.52 -10.31 -8.93
C PRO A 133 -4.82 -8.90 -9.45
N ALA A 134 -5.66 -8.15 -8.74
CA ALA A 134 -5.94 -6.76 -9.11
C ALA A 134 -4.72 -5.86 -8.93
N LEU A 135 -3.91 -6.11 -7.90
CA LEU A 135 -2.64 -5.39 -7.69
C LEU A 135 -1.64 -5.69 -8.81
N THR A 136 -1.46 -6.95 -9.17
CA THR A 136 -0.53 -7.32 -10.23
C THR A 136 -0.98 -6.80 -11.59
N GLY A 137 -2.27 -6.83 -11.90
CA GLY A 137 -2.82 -6.31 -13.17
C GLY A 137 -2.77 -4.78 -13.29
N GLN A 138 -2.81 -4.06 -12.18
CA GLN A 138 -2.71 -2.59 -12.15
C GLN A 138 -1.28 -2.08 -11.99
N TRP A 139 -0.33 -2.97 -11.70
CA TRP A 139 1.06 -2.61 -11.41
C TRP A 139 1.70 -1.78 -12.52
N ASP A 140 1.56 -2.22 -13.77
CA ASP A 140 2.14 -1.52 -14.94
C ASP A 140 1.54 -0.11 -15.08
N GLY A 141 0.23 0.03 -14.82
CA GLY A 141 -0.45 1.32 -14.84
C GLY A 141 0.02 2.26 -13.73
N ILE A 142 0.12 1.76 -12.50
CA ILE A 142 0.59 2.53 -11.34
C ILE A 142 2.05 2.94 -11.52
N PHE A 143 2.87 2.00 -11.93
CA PHE A 143 4.29 2.22 -12.16
C PHE A 143 4.54 3.16 -13.33
N GLY A 144 3.81 2.99 -14.45
CA GLY A 144 3.88 3.88 -15.60
C GLY A 144 3.44 5.31 -15.29
N GLN A 145 2.38 5.50 -14.52
CA GLN A 145 1.97 6.84 -14.06
C GLN A 145 3.00 7.48 -13.12
N ALA A 146 3.54 6.72 -12.19
CA ALA A 146 4.58 7.21 -11.27
C ALA A 146 5.82 7.67 -12.04
N THR A 147 6.27 6.89 -13.01
CA THR A 147 7.45 7.22 -13.83
C THR A 147 7.20 8.41 -14.75
N GLN A 148 6.04 8.49 -15.41
CA GLN A 148 5.68 9.65 -16.24
C GLN A 148 5.62 10.95 -15.43
N ARG A 149 5.11 10.91 -14.21
CA ARG A 149 5.09 12.07 -13.31
C ARG A 149 6.48 12.47 -12.85
N LEU A 150 7.34 11.48 -12.52
CA LEU A 150 8.73 11.76 -12.17
C LEU A 150 9.48 12.37 -13.35
N VAL A 151 9.33 11.82 -14.55
CA VAL A 151 9.91 12.41 -15.78
C VAL A 151 9.35 13.81 -16.04
N GLY A 152 8.06 14.03 -15.83
CA GLY A 152 7.42 15.35 -15.97
C GLY A 152 7.94 16.41 -14.99
N LEU A 153 8.32 16.00 -13.76
CA LEU A 153 8.97 16.87 -12.79
C LEU A 153 10.35 17.34 -13.26
N PHE A 154 11.07 16.50 -13.98
CA PHE A 154 12.43 16.76 -14.44
C PHE A 154 12.50 17.22 -15.90
N GLY A 155 11.51 16.89 -16.74
CA GLY A 155 11.50 17.15 -18.20
C GLY A 155 10.81 18.42 -18.66
N GLY A 156 10.20 19.18 -17.77
CA GLY A 156 9.47 20.42 -18.07
C GLY A 156 10.33 21.69 -18.16
N ARG A 157 11.63 21.56 -18.31
CA ARG A 157 12.57 22.71 -18.46
C ARG A 157 13.33 22.64 -19.76
#